data_57a9f0cdd4632224e0394e07cfdf290d
#
_entry.id   57a9f0cdd4632224e0394e07cfdf290d
#
_cell.length_a   1.000
_cell.length_b   1.000
_cell.length_c   1.000
_cell.angle_alpha   90.00
_cell.angle_beta   90.00
_cell.angle_gamma   90.00
#
_symmetry.space_group_name_H-M   'P 1'
#
loop_
_entity.id
_entity.type
_entity.pdbx_description
1 polymer ?
#
loop_
_entity_poly.entity_id
_entity_poly.type
_entity_poly.pdbx_seq_one_letter_code
_entity_poly.pdbx_strand_id
1 'polypeptide(L)'
;MRRALDSAAQAGLCVLLVGIALIAATPLRLPALGPETAVAPPGTRAMWLWEQDEPRPVVEWAAANGVRALFAYYDPQAGPAELRRLATLKGLCDDAGITLDALGGDPSWTTAHATALTWAASAAATGLFHGLHVDVEPYLLPSWPNDKAALVPPYLALLQEMSDATELPVEADVPFWLPTVTLAGGQNLADAVLARVAGVTVMSYRNTATGANSIVGVADDLLRRAGAAAKPARLGAETQALGDCSYCSFHGTSEERLHTTLSAVDAAAQRYPAFAGIAVHQYESWVALSS
;
A
#
# COMPACT_ATOMS: atom_id res chain seq x y z
N MET A 1 -36.70 -94.97 8.96
CA MET A 1 -35.85 -95.87 8.11
C MET A 1 -34.56 -95.16 7.78
N ARG A 2 -33.50 -95.76 8.27
CA ARG A 2 -32.13 -95.81 7.72
C ARG A 2 -31.46 -94.50 7.33
N ARG A 3 -30.40 -94.01 8.14
CA ARG A 3 -28.95 -94.34 7.98
C ARG A 3 -28.35 -93.48 6.87
N ALA A 4 -27.20 -92.90 6.94
CA ALA A 4 -25.95 -92.99 7.76
C ALA A 4 -25.13 -91.78 7.39
N LEU A 5 -24.42 -91.22 8.36
CA LEU A 5 -22.95 -91.21 8.56
C LEU A 5 -22.15 -90.84 7.25
N ASP A 6 -21.37 -89.76 7.29
CA ASP A 6 -19.92 -89.76 7.51
C ASP A 6 -19.39 -88.32 7.52
N SER A 7 -18.84 -87.93 8.50
CA SER A 7 -17.48 -87.69 8.92
C SER A 7 -16.49 -87.18 7.86
N ALA A 8 -15.98 -85.97 7.89
CA ALA A 8 -14.56 -85.79 8.06
C ALA A 8 -14.11 -84.30 7.86
N ALA A 9 -13.23 -83.97 8.71
CA ALA A 9 -12.11 -83.01 8.59
C ALA A 9 -12.39 -81.51 8.65
N GLN A 10 -12.24 -81.00 9.84
CA GLN A 10 -11.84 -79.65 10.17
C GLN A 10 -10.44 -79.38 9.64
N ALA A 11 -10.30 -78.38 8.78
CA ALA A 11 -9.03 -77.67 8.58
C ALA A 11 -9.23 -76.21 9.03
N GLY A 12 -8.70 -75.90 10.17
CA GLY A 12 -8.70 -74.54 10.69
C GLY A 12 -7.77 -73.64 9.91
N LEU A 13 -8.35 -72.59 9.30
CA LEU A 13 -7.59 -71.52 8.72
C LEU A 13 -7.57 -70.33 9.66
N CYS A 14 -6.47 -70.20 10.43
CA CYS A 14 -6.18 -68.99 11.18
C CYS A 14 -5.88 -67.83 10.23
N VAL A 15 -6.84 -66.95 10.02
CA VAL A 15 -6.60 -65.67 9.35
C VAL A 15 -6.01 -64.72 10.38
N LEU A 16 -4.72 -64.49 10.32
CA LEU A 16 -4.05 -63.40 11.03
C LEU A 16 -4.46 -62.07 10.35
N LEU A 17 -5.36 -61.33 10.97
CA LEU A 17 -5.62 -59.93 10.64
C LEU A 17 -4.45 -59.07 11.15
N VAL A 18 -3.49 -58.79 10.29
CA VAL A 18 -2.47 -57.75 10.53
C VAL A 18 -3.15 -56.39 10.34
N GLY A 19 -3.53 -55.74 11.45
CA GLY A 19 -4.01 -54.40 11.47
C GLY A 19 -2.88 -53.42 11.09
N ILE A 20 -2.85 -52.96 9.87
CA ILE A 20 -1.96 -51.83 9.50
C ILE A 20 -2.63 -50.56 10.04
N ALA A 21 -2.14 -50.06 11.17
CA ALA A 21 -2.46 -48.73 11.64
C ALA A 21 -1.84 -47.70 10.68
N LEU A 22 -2.65 -47.13 9.78
CA LEU A 22 -2.27 -45.91 9.04
C LEU A 22 -2.16 -44.76 10.06
N ILE A 23 -0.94 -44.46 10.49
CA ILE A 23 -0.66 -43.21 11.17
C ILE A 23 -0.76 -42.13 10.09
N ALA A 24 -1.89 -41.43 10.05
CA ALA A 24 -2.03 -40.21 9.27
C ALA A 24 -1.04 -39.18 9.83
N ALA A 25 0.11 -39.04 9.17
CA ALA A 25 1.03 -37.95 9.42
C ALA A 25 0.30 -36.65 9.03
N THR A 26 -0.17 -35.91 10.01
CA THR A 26 -0.60 -34.52 9.80
C THR A 26 0.58 -33.76 9.21
N PRO A 27 0.46 -33.17 8.00
CA PRO A 27 1.54 -32.37 7.46
C PRO A 27 1.77 -31.19 8.42
N LEU A 28 3.01 -31.09 8.91
CA LEU A 28 3.46 -29.89 9.63
C LEU A 28 3.26 -28.72 8.65
N ARG A 29 2.21 -27.94 8.86
CA ARG A 29 2.06 -26.64 8.18
C ARG A 29 3.16 -25.77 8.79
N LEU A 30 4.28 -25.65 8.07
CA LEU A 30 5.16 -24.51 8.26
C LEU A 30 4.32 -23.25 8.10
N PRO A 31 4.45 -22.27 9.02
CA PRO A 31 3.82 -20.99 8.80
C PRO A 31 4.25 -20.54 7.40
N ALA A 32 3.29 -20.19 6.55
CA ALA A 32 3.58 -19.53 5.28
C ALA A 32 4.41 -18.30 5.67
N LEU A 33 5.66 -18.26 5.24
CA LEU A 33 6.43 -17.02 5.23
C LEU A 33 5.55 -16.07 4.43
N GLY A 34 5.01 -15.04 5.09
CA GLY A 34 4.33 -13.95 4.39
C GLY A 34 5.26 -13.46 3.28
N PRO A 35 4.75 -12.87 2.21
CA PRO A 35 5.61 -12.37 1.15
C PRO A 35 6.68 -11.50 1.80
N GLU A 36 7.94 -11.92 1.73
CA GLU A 36 9.07 -11.06 2.09
C GLU A 36 8.91 -9.82 1.22
N THR A 37 8.70 -8.66 1.85
CA THR A 37 8.68 -7.40 1.13
C THR A 37 10.07 -7.21 0.55
N ALA A 38 10.21 -7.48 -0.73
CA ALA A 38 11.48 -7.26 -1.40
C ALA A 38 11.75 -5.76 -1.42
N VAL A 39 12.94 -5.36 -0.96
CA VAL A 39 13.38 -3.97 -1.04
C VAL A 39 13.34 -3.52 -2.50
N ALA A 40 12.71 -2.38 -2.75
CA ALA A 40 12.58 -1.87 -4.12
C ALA A 40 13.96 -1.57 -4.72
N PRO A 41 14.21 -1.95 -5.98
CA PRO A 41 15.43 -1.57 -6.67
C PRO A 41 15.61 -0.04 -6.70
N PRO A 42 16.85 0.47 -6.66
CA PRO A 42 17.12 1.88 -6.86
C PRO A 42 16.48 2.40 -8.16
N GLY A 43 15.92 3.60 -8.12
CA GLY A 43 15.21 4.18 -9.26
C GLY A 43 13.73 3.80 -9.35
N THR A 44 13.21 2.96 -8.46
CA THR A 44 11.77 2.68 -8.39
C THR A 44 11.01 3.91 -7.89
N ARG A 45 10.06 4.38 -8.71
CA ARG A 45 9.23 5.56 -8.41
C ARG A 45 7.76 5.20 -8.41
N ALA A 46 6.98 5.96 -7.63
CA ALA A 46 5.55 6.11 -7.77
C ALA A 46 5.23 7.60 -8.00
N MET A 47 4.03 7.92 -8.44
CA MET A 47 3.65 9.29 -8.76
C MET A 47 2.17 9.51 -8.51
N TRP A 48 1.80 10.65 -7.89
CA TRP A 48 0.42 11.09 -7.81
C TRP A 48 0.03 11.82 -9.10
N LEU A 49 -1.18 11.55 -9.59
CA LEU A 49 -1.85 12.20 -10.70
C LEU A 49 -3.22 12.67 -10.21
N TRP A 50 -3.30 13.91 -9.77
CA TRP A 50 -4.53 14.51 -9.26
C TRP A 50 -5.43 15.05 -10.37
N GLU A 51 -4.84 15.48 -11.48
CA GLU A 51 -5.56 16.08 -12.59
C GLU A 51 -5.92 15.07 -13.68
N GLN A 52 -6.85 15.47 -14.55
CA GLN A 52 -7.35 14.64 -15.66
C GLN A 52 -6.50 14.84 -16.92
N ASP A 53 -5.19 14.67 -16.79
CA ASP A 53 -4.27 14.81 -17.90
C ASP A 53 -4.47 13.76 -19.00
N GLU A 54 -3.98 14.08 -20.20
CA GLU A 54 -3.96 13.17 -21.34
C GLU A 54 -3.09 11.93 -21.03
N PRO A 55 -3.63 10.71 -21.16
CA PRO A 55 -2.97 9.49 -20.69
C PRO A 55 -1.58 9.24 -21.31
N ARG A 56 -1.41 9.47 -22.60
CA ARG A 56 -0.17 9.12 -23.30
C ARG A 56 1.04 9.91 -22.82
N PRO A 57 1.01 11.25 -22.75
CA PRO A 57 2.13 12.02 -22.20
C PRO A 57 2.46 11.65 -20.75
N VAL A 58 1.44 11.40 -19.93
CA VAL A 58 1.61 10.97 -18.52
C VAL A 58 2.40 9.66 -18.45
N VAL A 59 1.98 8.64 -19.22
CA VAL A 59 2.62 7.32 -19.15
C VAL A 59 4.02 7.34 -19.77
N GLU A 60 4.21 8.06 -20.87
CA GLU A 60 5.54 8.24 -21.49
C GLU A 60 6.52 8.92 -20.53
N TRP A 61 6.09 9.99 -19.84
CA TRP A 61 6.86 10.63 -18.79
C TRP A 61 7.14 9.68 -17.62
N ALA A 62 6.11 9.04 -17.12
CA ALA A 62 6.22 8.11 -15.98
C ALA A 62 7.23 6.99 -16.27
N ALA A 63 7.15 6.36 -17.45
CA ALA A 63 8.07 5.30 -17.85
C ALA A 63 9.51 5.80 -17.97
N ALA A 64 9.72 6.99 -18.55
CA ALA A 64 11.04 7.61 -18.68
C ALA A 64 11.68 7.95 -17.33
N ASN A 65 10.86 8.22 -16.31
CA ASN A 65 11.31 8.61 -14.97
C ASN A 65 11.29 7.48 -13.94
N GLY A 66 11.18 6.21 -14.38
CA GLY A 66 11.26 5.05 -13.51
C GLY A 66 10.01 4.79 -12.67
N VAL A 67 8.87 5.42 -13.02
CA VAL A 67 7.60 5.17 -12.33
C VAL A 67 7.14 3.74 -12.58
N ARG A 68 6.70 3.07 -11.51
CA ARG A 68 6.16 1.70 -11.51
C ARG A 68 4.79 1.63 -10.86
N ALA A 69 4.35 2.70 -10.19
CA ALA A 69 3.01 2.84 -9.66
C ALA A 69 2.51 4.27 -9.92
N LEU A 70 1.30 4.39 -10.42
CA LEU A 70 0.62 5.65 -10.66
C LEU A 70 -0.65 5.69 -9.82
N PHE A 71 -0.78 6.71 -8.97
CA PHE A 71 -1.95 6.96 -8.15
C PHE A 71 -2.81 8.00 -8.86
N ALA A 72 -3.86 7.55 -9.53
CA ALA A 72 -4.70 8.43 -10.35
C ALA A 72 -6.00 8.78 -9.63
N TYR A 73 -6.28 10.06 -9.51
CA TYR A 73 -7.53 10.55 -8.93
C TYR A 73 -8.74 9.91 -9.59
N TYR A 74 -9.64 9.39 -8.78
CA TYR A 74 -10.89 8.77 -9.20
C TYR A 74 -12.09 9.43 -8.54
N ASP A 75 -12.98 9.96 -9.39
CA ASP A 75 -14.29 10.46 -8.97
C ASP A 75 -15.36 9.40 -9.25
N PRO A 76 -16.08 8.87 -8.24
CA PRO A 76 -17.17 7.91 -8.44
C PRO A 76 -18.35 8.49 -9.24
N GLN A 77 -18.44 9.81 -9.39
CA GLN A 77 -19.41 10.49 -10.24
C GLN A 77 -18.88 10.77 -11.65
N ALA A 78 -17.69 10.26 -11.97
CA ALA A 78 -17.08 10.44 -13.30
C ALA A 78 -18.02 9.97 -14.41
N GLY A 79 -18.21 10.83 -15.40
CA GLY A 79 -19.00 10.48 -16.58
C GLY A 79 -18.29 9.51 -17.52
N PRO A 80 -18.99 8.99 -18.54
CA PRO A 80 -18.42 8.01 -19.47
C PRO A 80 -17.15 8.45 -20.21
N ALA A 81 -16.94 9.76 -20.37
CA ALA A 81 -15.72 10.28 -21.01
C ALA A 81 -14.50 10.04 -20.13
N GLU A 82 -14.61 10.34 -18.82
CA GLU A 82 -13.54 10.12 -17.85
C GLU A 82 -13.26 8.63 -17.64
N LEU A 83 -14.27 7.80 -17.56
CA LEU A 83 -14.07 6.35 -17.48
C LEU A 83 -13.32 5.79 -18.71
N ARG A 84 -13.59 6.33 -19.89
CA ARG A 84 -12.81 5.97 -21.10
C ARG A 84 -11.36 6.47 -21.03
N ARG A 85 -11.13 7.67 -20.49
CA ARG A 85 -9.79 8.23 -20.27
C ARG A 85 -9.00 7.33 -19.33
N LEU A 86 -9.60 6.95 -18.19
CA LEU A 86 -9.01 6.03 -17.20
C LEU A 86 -8.75 4.64 -17.80
N ALA A 87 -9.65 4.12 -18.62
CA ALA A 87 -9.43 2.84 -19.32
C ALA A 87 -8.26 2.92 -20.30
N THR A 88 -8.09 4.06 -21.00
CA THR A 88 -6.95 4.31 -21.87
C THR A 88 -5.66 4.41 -21.06
N LEU A 89 -5.69 5.14 -19.94
CA LEU A 89 -4.57 5.26 -19.00
C LEU A 89 -4.14 3.88 -18.49
N LYS A 90 -5.11 3.05 -18.06
CA LYS A 90 -4.87 1.68 -17.61
C LYS A 90 -4.16 0.84 -18.66
N GLY A 91 -4.65 0.84 -19.92
CA GLY A 91 -4.03 0.08 -21.00
C GLY A 91 -2.59 0.51 -21.27
N LEU A 92 -2.33 1.81 -21.30
CA LEU A 92 -0.97 2.34 -21.50
C LEU A 92 -0.06 2.02 -20.31
N CYS A 93 -0.58 2.07 -19.08
CA CYS A 93 0.17 1.68 -17.88
C CYS A 93 0.54 0.19 -17.93
N ASP A 94 -0.39 -0.68 -18.31
CA ASP A 94 -0.13 -2.12 -18.45
C ASP A 94 0.97 -2.40 -19.47
N ASP A 95 0.92 -1.75 -20.63
CA ASP A 95 1.93 -1.88 -21.68
C ASP A 95 3.32 -1.41 -21.19
N ALA A 96 3.35 -0.42 -20.29
CA ALA A 96 4.58 0.15 -19.72
C ALA A 96 5.05 -0.59 -18.45
N GLY A 97 4.30 -1.56 -17.93
CA GLY A 97 4.60 -2.25 -16.67
C GLY A 97 4.46 -1.34 -15.43
N ILE A 98 3.49 -0.43 -15.48
CA ILE A 98 3.13 0.50 -14.40
C ILE A 98 1.80 0.04 -13.78
N THR A 99 1.74 -0.11 -12.46
CA THR A 99 0.46 -0.34 -11.76
C THR A 99 -0.34 0.95 -11.69
N LEU A 100 -1.66 0.85 -11.85
CA LEU A 100 -2.57 1.97 -11.72
C LEU A 100 -3.45 1.75 -10.49
N ASP A 101 -3.37 2.63 -9.49
CA ASP A 101 -4.17 2.60 -8.30
C ASP A 101 -5.15 3.79 -8.27
N ALA A 102 -6.35 3.57 -7.74
CA ALA A 102 -7.32 4.65 -7.56
C ALA A 102 -6.88 5.54 -6.40
N LEU A 103 -6.71 6.82 -6.69
CA LEU A 103 -6.40 7.84 -5.69
C LEU A 103 -7.66 8.53 -5.23
N GLY A 104 -7.82 8.64 -3.92
CA GLY A 104 -8.89 9.42 -3.31
C GLY A 104 -8.64 9.64 -1.84
N GLY A 105 -9.25 10.67 -1.30
CA GLY A 105 -9.12 11.01 0.10
C GLY A 105 -9.77 12.35 0.40
N ASP A 106 -10.35 12.47 1.59
CA ASP A 106 -10.86 13.71 2.13
C ASP A 106 -10.80 13.60 3.66
N PRO A 107 -10.36 14.62 4.40
CA PRO A 107 -10.30 14.59 5.85
C PRO A 107 -11.65 14.23 6.51
N SER A 108 -12.76 14.63 5.91
CA SER A 108 -14.12 14.32 6.41
C SER A 108 -14.45 12.83 6.39
N TRP A 109 -13.79 12.03 5.56
CA TRP A 109 -13.97 10.57 5.54
C TRP A 109 -13.64 9.93 6.89
N THR A 110 -12.79 10.57 7.69
CA THR A 110 -12.52 10.16 9.08
C THR A 110 -13.79 9.86 9.87
N THR A 111 -14.88 10.57 9.60
CA THR A 111 -16.19 10.39 10.28
C THR A 111 -17.32 10.07 9.32
N ALA A 112 -17.12 10.24 8.03
CA ALA A 112 -18.11 9.98 6.97
C ALA A 112 -17.78 8.67 6.22
N HIS A 113 -17.65 7.56 6.94
CA HIS A 113 -17.21 6.27 6.40
C HIS A 113 -18.04 5.81 5.20
N ALA A 114 -19.36 6.03 5.20
CA ALA A 114 -20.23 5.63 4.10
C ALA A 114 -19.80 6.25 2.75
N THR A 115 -19.30 7.49 2.75
CA THR A 115 -18.78 8.14 1.54
C THR A 115 -17.52 7.46 1.04
N ALA A 116 -16.57 7.19 1.92
CA ALA A 116 -15.32 6.51 1.59
C ALA A 116 -15.56 5.07 1.09
N LEU A 117 -16.45 4.33 1.75
CA LEU A 117 -16.80 2.95 1.35
C LEU A 117 -17.52 2.92 0.00
N THR A 118 -18.39 3.91 -0.28
CA THR A 118 -19.03 4.05 -1.59
C THR A 118 -18.00 4.34 -2.66
N TRP A 119 -17.02 5.21 -2.39
CA TRP A 119 -15.90 5.48 -3.27
C TRP A 119 -15.08 4.22 -3.55
N ALA A 120 -14.67 3.49 -2.50
CA ALA A 120 -13.87 2.27 -2.62
C ALA A 120 -14.60 1.20 -3.45
N ALA A 121 -15.89 0.96 -3.16
CA ALA A 121 -16.71 0.00 -3.91
C ALA A 121 -16.87 0.41 -5.38
N SER A 122 -17.06 1.71 -5.66
CA SER A 122 -17.16 2.24 -7.01
C SER A 122 -15.83 2.06 -7.77
N ALA A 123 -14.69 2.39 -7.17
CA ALA A 123 -13.37 2.19 -7.78
C ALA A 123 -13.13 0.72 -8.11
N ALA A 124 -13.39 -0.18 -7.16
CA ALA A 124 -13.24 -1.63 -7.37
C ALA A 124 -14.15 -2.15 -8.49
N ALA A 125 -15.39 -1.67 -8.57
CA ALA A 125 -16.36 -2.09 -9.58
C ALA A 125 -15.95 -1.71 -11.02
N THR A 126 -15.07 -0.72 -11.21
CA THR A 126 -14.58 -0.37 -12.55
C THR A 126 -13.70 -1.45 -13.16
N GLY A 127 -13.02 -2.26 -12.36
CA GLY A 127 -12.01 -3.22 -12.81
C GLY A 127 -10.75 -2.58 -13.42
N LEU A 128 -10.55 -1.27 -13.26
CA LEU A 128 -9.43 -0.53 -13.84
C LEU A 128 -8.19 -0.49 -12.94
N PHE A 129 -8.37 -0.65 -11.63
CA PHE A 129 -7.32 -0.39 -10.65
C PHE A 129 -6.75 -1.67 -10.07
N HIS A 130 -5.46 -1.65 -9.72
CA HIS A 130 -4.77 -2.73 -9.02
C HIS A 130 -4.87 -2.58 -7.49
N GLY A 131 -5.09 -1.36 -7.00
CA GLY A 131 -5.20 -1.03 -5.59
C GLY A 131 -5.96 0.26 -5.36
N LEU A 132 -6.18 0.56 -4.09
CA LEU A 132 -6.70 1.83 -3.60
C LEU A 132 -5.59 2.56 -2.86
N HIS A 133 -5.30 3.78 -3.29
CA HIS A 133 -4.36 4.68 -2.63
C HIS A 133 -5.15 5.79 -1.94
N VAL A 134 -5.15 5.81 -0.60
CA VAL A 134 -6.04 6.69 0.16
C VAL A 134 -5.25 7.75 0.92
N ASP A 135 -5.60 9.01 0.65
CA ASP A 135 -5.02 10.19 1.26
C ASP A 135 -6.04 10.82 2.23
N VAL A 136 -6.30 10.13 3.34
CA VAL A 136 -7.20 10.60 4.38
C VAL A 136 -6.38 11.19 5.53
N GLU A 137 -6.47 12.50 5.68
CA GLU A 137 -5.65 13.29 6.59
C GLU A 137 -6.47 13.86 7.76
N PRO A 138 -6.77 13.06 8.82
CA PRO A 138 -7.65 13.50 9.91
C PRO A 138 -7.12 14.74 10.65
N TYR A 139 -5.82 14.99 10.57
CA TYR A 139 -5.16 16.14 11.21
C TYR A 139 -5.44 17.48 10.51
N LEU A 140 -6.03 17.47 9.31
CA LEU A 140 -6.53 18.66 8.63
C LEU A 140 -7.94 19.06 9.10
N LEU A 141 -8.64 18.21 9.87
CA LEU A 141 -9.90 18.59 10.48
C LEU A 141 -9.69 19.69 11.54
N PRO A 142 -10.52 20.75 11.55
CA PRO A 142 -10.39 21.85 12.52
C PRO A 142 -10.44 21.40 13.98
N SER A 143 -11.09 20.28 14.28
CA SER A 143 -11.19 19.71 15.62
C SER A 143 -9.94 18.93 16.06
N TRP A 144 -9.05 18.53 15.15
CA TRP A 144 -7.89 17.69 15.46
C TRP A 144 -7.02 18.19 16.63
N PRO A 145 -6.69 19.49 16.77
CA PRO A 145 -5.83 19.94 17.85
C PRO A 145 -6.39 19.63 19.25
N ASN A 146 -7.72 19.62 19.39
CA ASN A 146 -8.41 19.46 20.67
C ASN A 146 -9.03 18.07 20.85
N ASP A 147 -9.40 17.40 19.75
CA ASP A 147 -10.20 16.18 19.77
C ASP A 147 -9.49 14.97 19.12
N LYS A 148 -8.17 14.96 19.10
CA LYS A 148 -7.36 13.87 18.55
C LYS A 148 -7.80 12.50 19.06
N ALA A 149 -8.10 12.39 20.35
CA ALA A 149 -8.56 11.16 20.98
C ALA A 149 -9.92 10.67 20.44
N ALA A 150 -10.77 11.58 19.96
CA ALA A 150 -12.06 11.25 19.37
C ALA A 150 -11.96 10.96 17.86
N LEU A 151 -10.97 11.52 17.16
CA LEU A 151 -10.81 11.36 15.71
C LEU A 151 -9.99 10.12 15.31
N VAL A 152 -9.04 9.69 16.15
CA VAL A 152 -8.19 8.56 15.82
C VAL A 152 -8.95 7.21 15.76
N PRO A 153 -9.84 6.87 16.69
CA PRO A 153 -10.60 5.61 16.60
C PRO A 153 -11.43 5.49 15.31
N PRO A 154 -12.24 6.48 14.89
CA PRO A 154 -12.95 6.37 13.61
C PRO A 154 -12.01 6.35 12.40
N TYR A 155 -10.91 7.08 12.39
CA TYR A 155 -9.90 6.97 11.31
C TYR A 155 -9.36 5.54 11.17
N LEU A 156 -9.01 4.89 12.29
CA LEU A 156 -8.54 3.51 12.26
C LEU A 156 -9.63 2.52 11.86
N ALA A 157 -10.88 2.75 12.28
CA ALA A 157 -12.02 1.96 11.84
C ALA A 157 -12.26 2.10 10.33
N LEU A 158 -12.18 3.32 9.79
CA LEU A 158 -12.29 3.58 8.36
C LEU A 158 -11.29 2.76 7.54
N LEU A 159 -9.99 2.81 7.91
CA LEU A 159 -8.95 2.04 7.20
C LEU A 159 -9.22 0.53 7.23
N GLN A 160 -9.70 0.00 8.36
CA GLN A 160 -10.10 -1.39 8.47
C GLN A 160 -11.30 -1.70 7.58
N GLU A 161 -12.37 -0.90 7.66
CA GLU A 161 -13.58 -1.08 6.87
C GLU A 161 -13.31 -1.00 5.37
N MET A 162 -12.43 -0.09 4.92
CA MET A 162 -12.01 -0.03 3.52
C MET A 162 -11.25 -1.28 3.10
N SER A 163 -10.33 -1.77 3.92
CA SER A 163 -9.57 -2.98 3.63
C SER A 163 -10.45 -4.24 3.62
N ASP A 164 -11.51 -4.26 4.42
CA ASP A 164 -12.45 -5.38 4.47
C ASP A 164 -13.51 -5.34 3.34
N ALA A 165 -13.76 -4.15 2.79
CA ALA A 165 -14.81 -3.93 1.78
C ALA A 165 -14.40 -4.31 0.35
N THR A 166 -13.13 -4.58 0.09
CA THR A 166 -12.62 -4.86 -1.25
C THR A 166 -11.47 -5.87 -1.25
N GLU A 167 -11.33 -6.62 -2.33
CA GLU A 167 -10.16 -7.49 -2.58
C GLU A 167 -8.93 -6.69 -3.06
N LEU A 168 -9.11 -5.40 -3.41
CA LEU A 168 -8.00 -4.56 -3.80
C LEU A 168 -7.15 -4.17 -2.57
N PRO A 169 -5.81 -4.22 -2.66
CA PRO A 169 -4.97 -3.74 -1.57
C PRO A 169 -5.22 -2.24 -1.33
N VAL A 170 -5.31 -1.87 -0.06
CA VAL A 170 -5.44 -0.46 0.36
C VAL A 170 -4.09 0.01 0.88
N GLU A 171 -3.52 1.03 0.24
CA GLU A 171 -2.33 1.75 0.70
C GLU A 171 -2.74 3.14 1.17
N ALA A 172 -2.13 3.64 2.26
CA ALA A 172 -2.48 4.94 2.83
C ALA A 172 -1.31 5.92 2.83
N ASP A 173 -1.58 7.17 2.49
CA ASP A 173 -0.68 8.27 2.79
C ASP A 173 -0.67 8.56 4.28
N VAL A 174 0.52 8.72 4.84
CA VAL A 174 0.70 8.98 6.27
C VAL A 174 1.77 10.05 6.52
N PRO A 175 1.54 10.97 7.46
CA PRO A 175 2.56 11.96 7.79
C PRO A 175 3.73 11.30 8.53
N PHE A 176 4.95 11.77 8.26
CA PHE A 176 6.18 11.23 8.88
C PHE A 176 6.18 11.27 10.41
N TRP A 177 5.43 12.18 11.01
CA TRP A 177 5.32 12.33 12.47
C TRP A 177 4.30 11.38 13.13
N LEU A 178 3.59 10.55 12.35
CA LEU A 178 2.57 9.63 12.87
C LEU A 178 3.06 8.76 14.06
N PRO A 179 4.32 8.29 14.09
CA PRO A 179 4.84 7.53 15.24
C PRO A 179 4.93 8.30 16.55
N THR A 180 4.81 9.62 16.53
CA THR A 180 4.81 10.43 17.77
C THR A 180 3.49 10.35 18.53
N VAL A 181 2.45 9.78 17.93
CA VAL A 181 1.11 9.68 18.54
C VAL A 181 0.96 8.33 19.22
N THR A 182 0.71 8.37 20.52
CA THR A 182 0.41 7.19 21.33
C THR A 182 -1.08 7.16 21.66
N LEU A 183 -1.71 6.02 21.44
CA LEU A 183 -3.13 5.78 21.70
C LEU A 183 -3.39 5.49 23.17
N ALA A 184 -4.66 5.56 23.60
CA ALA A 184 -5.08 5.02 24.87
C ALA A 184 -4.70 3.53 24.94
N GLY A 185 -4.00 3.14 26.01
CA GLY A 185 -3.47 1.76 26.16
C GLY A 185 -2.03 1.57 25.66
N GLY A 186 -1.35 2.65 25.20
CA GLY A 186 0.08 2.65 24.90
C GLY A 186 0.46 2.17 23.49
N GLN A 187 -0.50 1.78 22.64
CA GLN A 187 -0.24 1.42 21.25
C GLN A 187 0.20 2.66 20.44
N ASN A 188 1.16 2.49 19.54
CA ASN A 188 1.57 3.54 18.62
C ASN A 188 0.59 3.66 17.43
N LEU A 189 0.26 4.89 17.01
CA LEU A 189 -0.67 5.11 15.92
C LEU A 189 -0.15 4.56 14.58
N ALA A 190 1.15 4.67 14.31
CA ALA A 190 1.73 4.11 13.10
C ALA A 190 1.59 2.58 13.05
N ASP A 191 1.82 1.87 14.17
CA ASP A 191 1.61 0.42 14.24
C ASP A 191 0.14 0.06 14.02
N ALA A 192 -0.78 0.89 14.56
CA ALA A 192 -2.21 0.67 14.39
C ALA A 192 -2.66 0.85 12.94
N VAL A 193 -2.10 1.81 12.21
CA VAL A 193 -2.34 2.02 10.77
C VAL A 193 -1.76 0.86 9.96
N LEU A 194 -0.48 0.53 10.17
CA LEU A 194 0.21 -0.57 9.46
C LEU A 194 -0.50 -1.92 9.62
N ALA A 195 -1.17 -2.15 10.74
CA ALA A 195 -1.95 -3.37 10.95
C ALA A 195 -3.21 -3.46 10.07
N ARG A 196 -3.67 -2.34 9.49
CA ARG A 196 -4.95 -2.24 8.77
C ARG A 196 -4.82 -2.09 7.27
N VAL A 197 -3.67 -1.64 6.79
CA VAL A 197 -3.45 -1.36 5.36
C VAL A 197 -2.43 -2.32 4.75
N ALA A 198 -2.43 -2.44 3.43
CA ALA A 198 -1.48 -3.25 2.69
C ALA A 198 -0.07 -2.63 2.66
N GLY A 199 0.02 -1.30 2.69
CA GLY A 199 1.25 -0.53 2.68
C GLY A 199 0.99 0.92 3.02
N VAL A 200 2.06 1.72 3.11
CA VAL A 200 1.97 3.16 3.35
C VAL A 200 2.89 3.93 2.43
N THR A 201 2.48 5.15 2.08
CA THR A 201 3.39 6.17 1.55
C THR A 201 3.58 7.25 2.62
N VAL A 202 4.82 7.42 3.04
CA VAL A 202 5.18 8.37 4.09
C VAL A 202 5.39 9.75 3.46
N MET A 203 4.59 10.73 3.80
CA MET A 203 4.78 12.12 3.39
C MET A 203 6.03 12.71 4.08
N SER A 204 7.20 12.23 3.65
CA SER A 204 8.52 12.61 4.18
C SER A 204 9.10 13.84 3.49
N TYR A 205 8.24 14.77 3.16
CA TYR A 205 8.49 15.96 2.35
C TYR A 205 9.65 16.79 2.86
N ARG A 206 10.84 16.57 2.27
CA ARG A 206 12.11 17.26 2.46
C ARG A 206 12.85 17.30 1.12
N ASN A 207 13.81 18.20 0.97
CA ASN A 207 14.63 18.32 -0.25
C ASN A 207 16.09 17.93 -0.05
N THR A 208 16.36 17.12 0.97
CA THR A 208 17.65 16.50 1.25
C THR A 208 17.47 15.02 1.55
N ALA A 209 18.48 14.20 1.19
CA ALA A 209 18.37 12.75 1.28
C ALA A 209 18.65 12.23 2.70
N THR A 210 19.69 12.71 3.37
CA THR A 210 20.22 12.20 4.64
C THR A 210 20.40 13.29 5.68
N GLY A 211 20.48 12.89 6.95
CA GLY A 211 20.49 13.82 8.09
C GLY A 211 19.15 13.76 8.84
N ALA A 212 19.09 14.32 10.04
CA ALA A 212 17.91 14.22 10.92
C ALA A 212 16.64 14.83 10.29
N ASN A 213 16.78 15.94 9.55
CA ASN A 213 15.66 16.61 8.88
C ASN A 213 15.72 16.41 7.36
N SER A 214 15.75 15.16 6.92
CA SER A 214 15.82 14.73 5.52
C SER A 214 14.72 13.73 5.20
N ILE A 215 14.50 13.40 3.93
CA ILE A 215 13.52 12.40 3.49
C ILE A 215 13.66 11.10 4.28
N VAL A 216 14.87 10.51 4.34
CA VAL A 216 15.10 9.25 5.08
C VAL A 216 15.07 9.47 6.58
N GLY A 217 15.62 10.61 7.07
CA GLY A 217 15.74 10.86 8.49
C GLY A 217 14.40 11.03 9.21
N VAL A 218 13.45 11.77 8.62
CA VAL A 218 12.13 11.96 9.22
C VAL A 218 11.26 10.71 9.13
N ALA A 219 11.51 9.83 8.15
CA ALA A 219 10.76 8.60 7.94
C ALA A 219 11.36 7.37 8.65
N ASP A 220 12.52 7.50 9.31
CA ASP A 220 13.29 6.37 9.89
C ASP A 220 12.45 5.48 10.81
N ASP A 221 11.65 6.06 11.72
CA ASP A 221 10.80 5.28 12.64
C ASP A 221 9.69 4.53 11.90
N LEU A 222 9.00 5.18 10.93
CA LEU A 222 7.99 4.53 10.10
C LEU A 222 8.57 3.40 9.25
N LEU A 223 9.73 3.58 8.62
CA LEU A 223 10.39 2.53 7.85
C LEU A 223 10.74 1.31 8.72
N ARG A 224 11.22 1.52 9.95
CA ARG A 224 11.49 0.42 10.89
C ARG A 224 10.22 -0.31 11.33
N ARG A 225 9.15 0.42 11.64
CA ARG A 225 7.84 -0.15 12.02
C ARG A 225 7.22 -0.93 10.86
N ALA A 226 7.24 -0.37 9.66
CA ALA A 226 6.78 -1.05 8.47
C ALA A 226 7.56 -2.34 8.20
N GLY A 227 8.90 -2.33 8.37
CA GLY A 227 9.72 -3.53 8.29
C GLY A 227 9.36 -4.58 9.33
N ALA A 228 9.12 -4.18 10.58
CA ALA A 228 8.68 -5.07 11.64
C ALA A 228 7.28 -5.66 11.38
N ALA A 229 6.41 -4.90 10.71
CA ALA A 229 5.07 -5.33 10.30
C ALA A 229 5.06 -6.12 8.96
N ALA A 230 6.21 -6.29 8.30
CA ALA A 230 6.32 -6.83 6.95
C ALA A 230 5.40 -6.12 5.94
N LYS A 231 5.34 -4.79 6.01
CA LYS A 231 4.54 -3.93 5.13
C LYS A 231 5.45 -3.05 4.28
N PRO A 232 5.15 -2.86 2.98
CA PRO A 232 5.87 -1.90 2.14
C PRO A 232 5.63 -0.47 2.61
N ALA A 233 6.67 0.36 2.51
CA ALA A 233 6.61 1.78 2.81
C ALA A 233 7.39 2.58 1.74
N ARG A 234 6.69 3.46 1.02
CA ARG A 234 7.30 4.43 0.11
C ARG A 234 7.66 5.71 0.83
N LEU A 235 8.62 6.43 0.30
CA LEU A 235 9.02 7.75 0.80
C LEU A 235 8.51 8.84 -0.15
N GLY A 236 7.72 9.77 0.37
CA GLY A 236 7.19 10.90 -0.39
C GLY A 236 8.24 12.00 -0.59
N ALA A 237 8.31 12.51 -1.82
CA ALA A 237 9.04 13.70 -2.21
C ALA A 237 8.08 14.70 -2.85
N GLU A 238 8.14 15.97 -2.44
CA GLU A 238 7.23 17.02 -2.88
C GLU A 238 7.88 17.91 -3.94
N THR A 239 7.14 18.25 -5.00
CA THR A 239 7.59 19.14 -6.07
C THR A 239 6.76 20.41 -6.23
N GLN A 240 5.60 20.50 -5.55
CA GLN A 240 4.79 21.73 -5.51
C GLN A 240 5.39 22.79 -4.58
N ALA A 241 4.99 24.03 -4.79
CA ALA A 241 5.33 25.12 -3.88
C ALA A 241 4.58 24.94 -2.55
N LEU A 242 5.33 24.77 -1.45
CA LEU A 242 4.79 24.78 -0.10
C LEU A 242 5.13 26.12 0.56
N GLY A 243 4.12 26.97 0.78
CA GLY A 243 4.26 28.39 1.13
C GLY A 243 5.30 28.73 2.18
N ASP A 244 5.27 28.07 3.35
CA ASP A 244 6.13 28.43 4.48
C ASP A 244 7.30 27.43 4.71
N CYS A 245 7.54 26.47 3.79
CA CYS A 245 8.55 25.44 3.97
C CYS A 245 9.41 25.21 2.72
N SER A 246 10.40 26.05 2.49
CA SER A 246 11.32 25.95 1.34
C SER A 246 12.17 24.66 1.32
N TYR A 247 12.39 24.03 2.47
CA TYR A 247 13.14 22.77 2.58
C TYR A 247 12.25 21.52 2.52
N CYS A 248 10.93 21.69 2.40
CA CYS A 248 9.98 20.59 2.30
C CYS A 248 9.72 20.16 0.84
N SER A 249 10.13 20.95 -0.13
CA SER A 249 9.82 20.73 -1.54
C SER A 249 11.04 20.96 -2.42
N PHE A 250 10.99 20.36 -3.61
CA PHE A 250 11.92 20.64 -4.71
C PHE A 250 11.45 21.77 -5.63
N HIS A 251 10.33 22.41 -5.32
CA HIS A 251 9.85 23.56 -6.09
C HIS A 251 10.94 24.63 -6.24
N GLY A 252 11.12 25.13 -7.47
CA GLY A 252 12.15 26.11 -7.78
C GLY A 252 13.60 25.57 -7.80
N THR A 253 13.76 24.25 -7.71
CA THR A 253 15.06 23.59 -7.97
C THR A 253 15.10 23.00 -9.38
N SER A 254 16.27 22.50 -9.81
CA SER A 254 16.37 21.78 -11.08
C SER A 254 15.97 20.33 -10.98
N GLU A 255 15.56 19.72 -12.09
CA GLU A 255 15.36 18.29 -12.23
C GLU A 255 16.60 17.49 -11.83
N GLU A 256 17.80 17.93 -12.24
CA GLU A 256 19.07 17.29 -11.85
C GLU A 256 19.23 17.24 -10.32
N ARG A 257 18.85 18.31 -9.62
CA ARG A 257 18.87 18.36 -8.17
C ARG A 257 17.92 17.35 -7.57
N LEU A 258 16.70 17.25 -8.08
CA LEU A 258 15.72 16.24 -7.66
C LEU A 258 16.31 14.83 -7.86
N HIS A 259 16.72 14.48 -9.08
CA HIS A 259 17.24 13.15 -9.39
C HIS A 259 18.47 12.77 -8.56
N THR A 260 19.41 13.69 -8.35
CA THR A 260 20.59 13.47 -7.52
C THR A 260 20.18 13.17 -6.07
N THR A 261 19.23 13.95 -5.53
CA THR A 261 18.74 13.75 -4.18
C THR A 261 18.00 12.43 -4.04
N LEU A 262 17.08 12.10 -4.97
CA LEU A 262 16.33 10.84 -4.93
C LEU A 262 17.25 9.61 -5.08
N SER A 263 18.31 9.70 -5.89
CA SER A 263 19.32 8.64 -5.97
C SER A 263 20.06 8.42 -4.64
N ALA A 264 20.35 9.50 -3.92
CA ALA A 264 20.94 9.40 -2.57
C ALA A 264 19.93 8.86 -1.55
N VAL A 265 18.63 9.15 -1.69
CA VAL A 265 17.57 8.53 -0.87
C VAL A 265 17.50 7.03 -1.13
N ASP A 266 17.49 6.61 -2.40
CA ASP A 266 17.53 5.18 -2.77
C ASP A 266 18.67 4.47 -2.05
N ALA A 267 19.90 4.99 -2.17
CA ALA A 267 21.08 4.38 -1.56
C ALA A 267 20.97 4.30 -0.02
N ALA A 268 20.47 5.34 0.62
CA ALA A 268 20.33 5.38 2.08
C ALA A 268 19.19 4.50 2.61
N ALA A 269 18.12 4.32 1.82
CA ALA A 269 16.92 3.58 2.22
C ALA A 269 17.02 2.06 1.97
N GLN A 270 17.97 1.57 1.17
CA GLN A 270 18.16 0.14 0.89
C GLN A 270 18.36 -0.71 2.17
N ARG A 271 18.78 -0.12 3.26
CA ARG A 271 18.94 -0.79 4.56
C ARG A 271 17.64 -1.17 5.26
N TYR A 272 16.49 -0.60 4.82
CA TYR A 272 15.19 -0.87 5.41
C TYR A 272 14.43 -1.93 4.61
N PRO A 273 14.09 -3.08 5.23
CA PRO A 273 13.36 -4.14 4.54
C PRO A 273 12.01 -3.70 3.95
N ALA A 274 11.41 -2.67 4.54
CA ALA A 274 10.13 -2.11 4.10
C ALA A 274 10.24 -1.18 2.89
N PHE A 275 11.43 -0.72 2.50
CA PHE A 275 11.56 0.31 1.49
C PHE A 275 11.00 -0.14 0.13
N ALA A 276 9.92 0.52 -0.30
CA ALA A 276 9.18 0.21 -1.53
C ALA A 276 9.38 1.26 -2.65
N GLY A 277 10.40 2.09 -2.54
CA GLY A 277 10.70 3.14 -3.52
C GLY A 277 10.29 4.54 -3.05
N ILE A 278 10.32 5.49 -3.98
CA ILE A 278 10.01 6.90 -3.70
C ILE A 278 8.79 7.30 -4.53
N ALA A 279 7.81 7.92 -3.87
CA ALA A 279 6.64 8.51 -4.51
C ALA A 279 6.84 10.02 -4.68
N VAL A 280 6.65 10.55 -5.89
CA VAL A 280 6.83 11.97 -6.19
C VAL A 280 5.47 12.65 -6.32
N HIS A 281 5.24 13.64 -5.50
CA HIS A 281 4.05 14.48 -5.50
C HIS A 281 4.37 15.79 -6.23
N GLN A 282 3.81 16.08 -7.36
CA GLN A 282 2.90 15.32 -8.24
C GLN A 282 3.33 15.50 -9.70
N TYR A 283 2.61 14.88 -10.67
CA TYR A 283 2.97 14.86 -12.08
C TYR A 283 3.27 16.27 -12.65
N GLU A 284 2.32 17.20 -12.58
CA GLU A 284 2.42 18.51 -13.23
C GLU A 284 3.58 19.34 -12.68
N SER A 285 3.76 19.35 -11.37
CA SER A 285 4.86 20.08 -10.74
C SER A 285 6.21 19.40 -10.96
N TRP A 286 6.24 18.07 -11.10
CA TRP A 286 7.46 17.34 -11.44
C TRP A 286 7.88 17.63 -12.89
N VAL A 287 6.95 17.58 -13.84
CA VAL A 287 7.20 17.97 -15.24
C VAL A 287 7.69 19.41 -15.33
N ALA A 288 7.13 20.32 -14.52
CA ALA A 288 7.54 21.73 -14.50
C ALA A 288 8.98 21.98 -14.00
N LEU A 289 9.59 21.05 -13.26
CA LEU A 289 11.02 21.14 -12.87
C LEU A 289 11.95 20.90 -14.07
N SER A 290 11.46 20.21 -15.11
CA SER A 290 12.24 19.82 -16.30
C SER A 290 12.19 20.86 -17.42
N SER A 291 11.49 21.98 -17.22
CA SER A 291 11.18 22.99 -18.25
C SER A 291 12.13 24.19 -18.24
#